data_dd5aab15053c81035d7acd3c172c33ab
#
_entry.id   dd5aab15053c81035d7acd3c172c33ab
#
_cell.length_a   1.000
_cell.length_b   1.000
_cell.length_c   1.000
_cell.angle_alpha   90.00
_cell.angle_beta   90.00
_cell.angle_gamma   90.00
#
_symmetry.space_group_name_H-M   'P 1'
#
loop_
_entity.id
_entity.type
_entity.pdbx_description
1 polymer ?
#
loop_
_entity_poly.entity_id
_entity_poly.type
_entity_poly.pdbx_seq_one_letter_code
_entity_poly.pdbx_strand_id
1 'polypeptide(L)'
;MSTSASSIPQALWAAQVPLHITHRSAPSTPFITSVPRFSYLSLLLPRLSAFFDAPCSSFHFEDVQLRNLAVGLLADLYAPSLPWRLVVDDGVAWDIGDTFLNSVKEADFVRYGNANQIMKMSKEHTTQLWNSVIDNDYAAFSKIHTRLLNAPATLKHAPMRVYIPSTPPDAGGDSSPSAPAAGEAGSFRIVQSLVPVMTPDRKPKLLGQALKDLMPTLFPSSRDPVLASVVLHGVSAPFDAPLGEMMREAAYPDGWLCFVVVV
;
A
#
# COMPACT_ATOMS: atom_id res chain seq x y z
N MET A 1 -29.77 -14.32 15.77
CA MET A 1 -28.38 -14.59 15.28
C MET A 1 -27.63 -13.28 15.40
N SER A 2 -26.80 -13.14 16.45
CA SER A 2 -25.95 -11.94 16.60
C SER A 2 -24.85 -12.00 15.54
N THR A 3 -24.94 -11.16 14.53
CA THR A 3 -23.81 -10.89 13.64
C THR A 3 -22.76 -10.17 14.47
N SER A 4 -21.73 -10.91 14.91
CA SER A 4 -20.56 -10.27 15.49
C SER A 4 -19.96 -9.36 14.42
N ALA A 5 -19.83 -8.06 14.73
CA ALA A 5 -19.20 -7.12 13.83
C ALA A 5 -17.78 -7.65 13.50
N SER A 6 -17.46 -7.73 12.20
CA SER A 6 -16.12 -8.09 11.74
C SER A 6 -15.14 -7.05 12.26
N SER A 7 -13.97 -7.47 12.76
CA SER A 7 -12.91 -6.52 13.13
C SER A 7 -12.40 -5.78 11.88
N ILE A 8 -11.81 -4.59 12.08
CA ILE A 8 -11.24 -3.81 10.97
C ILE A 8 -10.28 -4.66 10.11
N PRO A 9 -9.30 -5.39 10.68
CA PRO A 9 -8.42 -6.24 9.89
C PRO A 9 -9.17 -7.30 9.07
N GLN A 10 -10.17 -7.97 9.65
CA GLN A 10 -10.97 -8.97 8.93
C GLN A 10 -11.73 -8.35 7.75
N ALA A 11 -12.32 -7.18 7.94
CA ALA A 11 -13.03 -6.46 6.89
C ALA A 11 -12.08 -6.06 5.75
N LEU A 12 -10.87 -5.59 6.07
CA LEU A 12 -9.85 -5.21 5.09
C LEU A 12 -9.35 -6.42 4.28
N TRP A 13 -9.14 -7.57 4.94
CA TRP A 13 -8.75 -8.81 4.25
C TRP A 13 -9.86 -9.38 3.37
N ALA A 14 -11.12 -9.18 3.74
CA ALA A 14 -12.27 -9.60 2.93
C ALA A 14 -12.54 -8.66 1.74
N ALA A 15 -12.02 -7.42 1.78
CA ALA A 15 -12.27 -6.43 0.73
C ALA A 15 -11.63 -6.82 -0.60
N GLN A 16 -12.40 -6.68 -1.70
CA GLN A 16 -12.02 -7.08 -3.04
C GLN A 16 -12.03 -5.89 -4.00
N VAL A 17 -11.18 -5.94 -5.01
CA VAL A 17 -11.17 -5.00 -6.14
C VAL A 17 -11.54 -5.76 -7.40
N PRO A 18 -12.67 -5.41 -8.06
CA PRO A 18 -13.05 -6.02 -9.33
C PRO A 18 -12.19 -5.48 -10.47
N LEU A 19 -11.63 -6.39 -11.27
CA LEU A 19 -10.72 -6.11 -12.37
C LEU A 19 -11.31 -6.58 -13.71
N HIS A 20 -11.08 -5.77 -14.74
CA HIS A 20 -11.30 -6.09 -16.14
C HIS A 20 -9.96 -5.97 -16.86
N ILE A 21 -9.34 -7.09 -17.19
CA ILE A 21 -7.98 -7.15 -17.71
C ILE A 21 -8.02 -7.59 -19.17
N THR A 22 -7.37 -6.85 -20.06
CA THR A 22 -7.16 -7.24 -21.45
C THR A 22 -5.66 -7.36 -21.72
N HIS A 23 -5.30 -8.22 -22.67
CA HIS A 23 -3.93 -8.25 -23.17
C HIS A 23 -3.79 -7.24 -24.32
N ARG A 24 -2.61 -6.60 -24.46
CA ARG A 24 -2.37 -5.60 -25.52
C ARG A 24 -2.64 -6.15 -26.93
N SER A 25 -2.30 -7.41 -27.17
CA SER A 25 -2.58 -8.08 -28.45
C SER A 25 -4.01 -8.61 -28.61
N ALA A 26 -4.81 -8.64 -27.54
CA ALA A 26 -6.17 -9.18 -27.52
C ALA A 26 -7.15 -8.24 -26.77
N PRO A 27 -7.35 -7.01 -27.24
CA PRO A 27 -8.12 -5.98 -26.53
C PRO A 27 -9.63 -6.28 -26.43
N SER A 28 -10.13 -7.17 -27.29
CA SER A 28 -11.54 -7.60 -27.29
C SER A 28 -11.84 -8.80 -26.39
N THR A 29 -10.82 -9.40 -25.79
CA THR A 29 -10.96 -10.61 -24.96
C THR A 29 -10.64 -10.28 -23.49
N PRO A 30 -11.64 -9.92 -22.65
CA PRO A 30 -11.39 -9.54 -21.28
C PRO A 30 -11.27 -10.75 -20.37
N PHE A 31 -10.32 -10.71 -19.44
CA PHE A 31 -10.26 -11.54 -18.25
C PHE A 31 -10.88 -10.77 -17.09
N ILE A 32 -12.02 -11.25 -16.56
CA ILE A 32 -12.76 -10.59 -15.48
C ILE A 32 -12.55 -11.37 -14.19
N THR A 33 -12.13 -10.68 -13.14
CA THR A 33 -11.88 -11.28 -11.82
C THR A 33 -12.04 -10.26 -10.70
N SER A 34 -12.11 -10.72 -9.46
CA SER A 34 -11.92 -9.89 -8.27
C SER A 34 -10.72 -10.37 -7.50
N VAL A 35 -9.95 -9.44 -6.95
CA VAL A 35 -8.74 -9.75 -6.18
C VAL A 35 -8.78 -9.05 -4.81
N PRO A 36 -8.20 -9.68 -3.77
CA PRO A 36 -8.10 -9.05 -2.46
C PRO A 36 -7.34 -7.72 -2.53
N ARG A 37 -7.75 -6.72 -1.74
CA ARG A 37 -7.04 -5.44 -1.67
C ARG A 37 -5.58 -5.58 -1.24
N PHE A 38 -5.27 -6.57 -0.41
CA PHE A 38 -3.91 -6.85 0.07
C PHE A 38 -3.08 -7.73 -0.86
N SER A 39 -3.67 -8.20 -1.96
CA SER A 39 -2.97 -8.97 -3.00
C SER A 39 -2.12 -8.07 -3.90
N TYR A 40 -1.36 -8.69 -4.79
CA TYR A 40 -0.53 -8.03 -5.78
C TYR A 40 -0.92 -8.46 -7.19
N LEU A 41 -0.94 -7.53 -8.15
CA LEU A 41 -1.31 -7.84 -9.54
C LEU A 41 -0.41 -8.91 -10.15
N SER A 42 0.87 -8.92 -9.79
CA SER A 42 1.85 -9.91 -10.27
C SER A 42 1.48 -11.35 -9.93
N LEU A 43 0.67 -11.60 -8.91
CA LEU A 43 0.17 -12.95 -8.58
C LEU A 43 -0.83 -13.48 -9.63
N LEU A 44 -1.39 -12.63 -10.47
CA LEU A 44 -2.28 -13.02 -11.56
C LEU A 44 -1.52 -13.44 -12.83
N LEU A 45 -0.24 -13.06 -13.00
CA LEU A 45 0.51 -13.24 -14.23
C LEU A 45 0.49 -14.68 -14.79
N PRO A 46 0.67 -15.74 -13.97
CA PRO A 46 0.62 -17.11 -14.49
C PRO A 46 -0.74 -17.48 -15.08
N ARG A 47 -1.84 -17.01 -14.45
CA ARG A 47 -3.21 -17.26 -14.93
C ARG A 47 -3.51 -16.45 -16.20
N LEU A 48 -3.01 -15.21 -16.27
CA LEU A 48 -3.20 -14.33 -17.44
C LEU A 48 -2.41 -14.86 -18.64
N SER A 49 -1.15 -15.29 -18.46
CA SER A 49 -0.36 -15.90 -19.52
C SER A 49 -1.02 -17.16 -20.09
N ALA A 50 -1.59 -18.01 -19.22
CA ALA A 50 -2.33 -19.17 -19.65
C ALA A 50 -3.66 -18.83 -20.35
N PHE A 51 -4.36 -17.77 -19.91
CA PHE A 51 -5.64 -17.36 -20.50
C PHE A 51 -5.48 -16.70 -21.88
N PHE A 52 -4.47 -15.82 -22.03
CA PHE A 52 -4.22 -15.12 -23.27
C PHE A 52 -3.33 -15.87 -24.25
N ASP A 53 -2.75 -17.00 -23.83
CA ASP A 53 -1.71 -17.74 -24.59
C ASP A 53 -0.58 -16.81 -25.05
N ALA A 54 -0.17 -15.90 -24.17
CA ALA A 54 0.80 -14.84 -24.46
C ALA A 54 1.64 -14.50 -23.21
N PRO A 55 2.88 -13.99 -23.38
CA PRO A 55 3.69 -13.52 -22.27
C PRO A 55 3.00 -12.34 -21.53
N CYS A 56 2.89 -12.45 -20.22
CA CYS A 56 2.35 -11.42 -19.35
C CYS A 56 3.32 -11.15 -18.22
N SER A 57 3.84 -9.92 -18.10
CA SER A 57 4.79 -9.56 -17.05
C SER A 57 4.61 -8.14 -16.50
N SER A 58 3.88 -7.26 -17.19
CA SER A 58 3.62 -5.89 -16.76
C SER A 58 2.13 -5.55 -16.82
N PHE A 59 1.69 -4.65 -15.93
CA PHE A 59 0.32 -4.12 -15.92
C PHE A 59 0.35 -2.63 -16.21
N HIS A 60 -0.64 -2.19 -16.97
CA HIS A 60 -0.81 -0.79 -17.36
C HIS A 60 -2.24 -0.33 -17.05
N PHE A 61 -2.35 0.88 -16.55
CA PHE A 61 -3.61 1.62 -16.43
C PHE A 61 -3.50 2.86 -17.30
N GLU A 62 -4.37 2.97 -18.31
CA GLU A 62 -4.20 3.93 -19.40
C GLU A 62 -2.81 3.73 -20.05
N ASP A 63 -1.97 4.77 -20.12
CA ASP A 63 -0.62 4.69 -20.68
C ASP A 63 0.48 4.52 -19.60
N VAL A 64 0.09 4.31 -18.33
CA VAL A 64 1.03 4.24 -17.21
C VAL A 64 1.29 2.79 -16.80
N GLN A 65 2.56 2.39 -16.79
CA GLN A 65 2.95 1.12 -16.19
C GLN A 65 2.79 1.17 -14.67
N LEU A 66 2.02 0.23 -14.11
CA LEU A 66 1.79 0.14 -12.68
C LEU A 66 3.01 -0.43 -11.96
N ARG A 67 3.31 0.15 -10.79
CA ARG A 67 4.33 -0.37 -9.89
C ARG A 67 3.81 -1.58 -9.12
N ASN A 68 4.74 -2.38 -8.61
CA ASN A 68 4.41 -3.59 -7.85
C ASN A 68 4.04 -3.25 -6.39
N LEU A 69 2.89 -2.63 -6.20
CA LEU A 69 2.30 -2.29 -4.92
C LEU A 69 1.05 -3.14 -4.67
N ALA A 70 0.57 -3.17 -3.42
CA ALA A 70 -0.69 -3.84 -3.10
C ALA A 70 -1.83 -3.26 -3.95
N VAL A 71 -2.73 -4.13 -4.44
CA VAL A 71 -3.84 -3.75 -5.33
C VAL A 71 -4.69 -2.64 -4.73
N GLY A 72 -4.97 -2.71 -3.44
CA GLY A 72 -5.74 -1.67 -2.74
C GLY A 72 -5.05 -0.31 -2.72
N LEU A 73 -3.71 -0.29 -2.56
CA LEU A 73 -2.94 0.96 -2.61
C LEU A 73 -2.91 1.55 -4.01
N LEU A 74 -2.76 0.70 -5.04
CA LEU A 74 -2.86 1.15 -6.43
C LEU A 74 -4.26 1.71 -6.74
N ALA A 75 -5.32 1.04 -6.26
CA ALA A 75 -6.69 1.53 -6.44
C ALA A 75 -6.90 2.89 -5.74
N ASP A 76 -6.31 3.10 -4.57
CA ASP A 76 -6.40 4.38 -3.85
C ASP A 76 -5.58 5.48 -4.56
N LEU A 77 -4.43 5.14 -5.19
CA LEU A 77 -3.57 6.06 -5.94
C LEU A 77 -4.19 6.55 -7.25
N TYR A 78 -4.80 5.64 -8.00
CA TYR A 78 -5.33 5.93 -9.33
C TYR A 78 -6.84 6.21 -9.33
N ALA A 79 -7.53 5.94 -8.20
CA ALA A 79 -8.97 6.14 -8.01
C ALA A 79 -9.83 5.73 -9.22
N PRO A 80 -9.65 4.52 -9.80
CA PRO A 80 -10.29 4.13 -11.04
C PRO A 80 -11.79 3.91 -10.84
N SER A 81 -12.55 4.04 -11.96
CA SER A 81 -13.90 3.49 -12.00
C SER A 81 -13.86 1.95 -11.94
N LEU A 82 -14.81 1.36 -11.22
CA LEU A 82 -14.90 -0.10 -11.08
C LEU A 82 -15.92 -0.69 -12.08
N PRO A 83 -15.66 -1.88 -12.66
CA PRO A 83 -14.43 -2.67 -12.52
C PRO A 83 -13.21 -1.95 -13.12
N TRP A 84 -12.07 -2.05 -12.41
CA TRP A 84 -10.83 -1.39 -12.83
C TRP A 84 -10.31 -2.01 -14.13
N ARG A 85 -10.17 -1.21 -15.17
CA ARG A 85 -9.71 -1.65 -16.48
C ARG A 85 -8.20 -1.56 -16.57
N LEU A 86 -7.56 -2.71 -16.78
CA LEU A 86 -6.11 -2.84 -16.90
C LEU A 86 -5.74 -3.49 -18.24
N VAL A 87 -4.56 -3.15 -18.71
CA VAL A 87 -3.92 -3.83 -19.83
C VAL A 87 -2.71 -4.57 -19.32
N VAL A 88 -2.58 -5.84 -19.67
CA VAL A 88 -1.37 -6.64 -19.41
C VAL A 88 -0.56 -6.75 -20.70
N ASP A 89 0.77 -6.73 -20.54
CA ASP A 89 1.73 -6.80 -21.64
C ASP A 89 3.00 -7.51 -21.21
N ASP A 90 3.89 -7.80 -22.16
CA ASP A 90 5.24 -8.26 -21.88
C ASP A 90 6.11 -7.08 -21.46
N GLY A 91 6.91 -7.25 -20.41
CA GLY A 91 7.76 -6.20 -19.84
C GLY A 91 8.69 -6.75 -18.77
N VAL A 92 9.19 -5.90 -17.89
CA VAL A 92 10.08 -6.32 -16.80
C VAL A 92 9.30 -7.00 -15.69
N ALA A 93 9.65 -8.27 -15.41
CA ALA A 93 9.10 -9.01 -14.28
C ALA A 93 9.77 -8.60 -12.96
N TRP A 94 9.01 -8.64 -11.86
CA TRP A 94 9.48 -8.32 -10.51
C TRP A 94 9.28 -9.52 -9.58
N ASP A 95 10.27 -9.83 -8.75
CA ASP A 95 10.08 -10.77 -7.64
C ASP A 95 9.31 -10.07 -6.52
N ILE A 96 8.03 -10.41 -6.40
CA ILE A 96 7.16 -9.79 -5.39
C ILE A 96 7.42 -10.36 -4.00
N GLY A 97 7.82 -11.62 -3.87
CA GLY A 97 8.09 -12.25 -2.58
C GLY A 97 9.25 -11.57 -1.86
N ASP A 98 10.36 -11.37 -2.54
CA ASP A 98 11.52 -10.64 -2.00
C ASP A 98 11.17 -9.18 -1.70
N THR A 99 10.41 -8.52 -2.58
CA THR A 99 9.95 -7.14 -2.36
C THR A 99 9.10 -7.04 -1.11
N PHE A 100 8.15 -7.95 -0.91
CA PHE A 100 7.30 -8.01 0.29
C PHE A 100 8.13 -8.21 1.56
N LEU A 101 9.00 -9.22 1.59
CA LEU A 101 9.80 -9.52 2.79
C LEU A 101 10.79 -8.40 3.13
N ASN A 102 11.35 -7.70 2.14
CA ASN A 102 12.19 -6.53 2.38
C ASN A 102 11.37 -5.38 2.97
N SER A 103 10.16 -5.13 2.48
CA SER A 103 9.25 -4.13 3.06
C SER A 103 8.89 -4.46 4.52
N VAL A 104 8.66 -5.74 4.85
CA VAL A 104 8.44 -6.18 6.25
C VAL A 104 9.65 -5.89 7.13
N LYS A 105 10.89 -6.15 6.65
CA LYS A 105 12.13 -5.84 7.39
C LYS A 105 12.28 -4.35 7.63
N GLU A 106 11.99 -3.52 6.65
CA GLU A 106 12.01 -2.06 6.77
C GLU A 106 10.99 -1.57 7.81
N ALA A 107 9.76 -2.11 7.77
CA ALA A 107 8.73 -1.79 8.76
C ALA A 107 9.15 -2.17 10.19
N ASP A 108 9.76 -3.36 10.36
CA ASP A 108 10.30 -3.81 11.65
C ASP A 108 11.41 -2.88 12.15
N PHE A 109 12.33 -2.48 11.25
CA PHE A 109 13.37 -1.51 11.57
C PHE A 109 12.80 -0.17 12.01
N VAL A 110 11.79 0.35 11.34
CA VAL A 110 11.13 1.61 11.72
C VAL A 110 10.51 1.50 13.10
N ARG A 111 9.79 0.40 13.38
CA ARG A 111 9.10 0.19 14.67
C ARG A 111 10.05 0.19 15.85
N TYR A 112 11.18 -0.51 15.73
CA TYR A 112 12.04 -0.85 16.89
C TYR A 112 13.46 -0.27 16.81
N GLY A 113 13.85 0.34 15.66
CA GLY A 113 15.20 0.80 15.39
C GLY A 113 16.15 -0.33 14.97
N ASN A 114 15.64 -1.54 14.78
CA ASN A 114 16.35 -2.70 14.24
C ASN A 114 15.32 -3.69 13.65
N ALA A 115 15.74 -4.58 12.76
CA ALA A 115 14.90 -5.59 12.13
C ALA A 115 15.02 -6.97 12.82
N ASN A 116 15.30 -7.00 14.11
CA ASN A 116 15.60 -8.25 14.83
C ASN A 116 14.39 -9.20 14.93
N GLN A 117 13.18 -8.67 14.92
CA GLN A 117 11.99 -9.52 15.06
C GLN A 117 11.81 -10.41 13.84
N ILE A 118 11.83 -9.81 12.64
CA ILE A 118 11.71 -10.55 11.40
C ILE A 118 12.99 -11.36 11.09
N MET A 119 14.18 -10.82 11.36
CA MET A 119 15.45 -11.48 11.07
C MET A 119 15.72 -12.72 11.92
N LYS A 120 15.18 -12.77 13.15
CA LYS A 120 15.26 -13.95 14.05
C LYS A 120 14.16 -14.98 13.79
N MET A 121 13.22 -14.65 12.93
CA MET A 121 12.13 -15.55 12.56
C MET A 121 12.66 -16.72 11.73
N SER A 122 12.14 -17.92 11.96
CA SER A 122 12.54 -19.09 11.14
C SER A 122 12.11 -18.88 9.68
N LYS A 123 12.84 -19.52 8.76
CA LYS A 123 12.49 -19.51 7.33
C LYS A 123 11.05 -20.00 7.09
N GLU A 124 10.62 -20.99 7.86
CA GLU A 124 9.26 -21.52 7.81
C GLU A 124 8.21 -20.44 8.13
N HIS A 125 8.40 -19.65 9.20
CA HIS A 125 7.48 -18.57 9.55
C HIS A 125 7.50 -17.41 8.53
N THR A 126 8.65 -17.05 7.98
CA THR A 126 8.72 -16.00 6.94
C THR A 126 8.06 -16.47 5.64
N THR A 127 8.22 -17.74 5.27
CA THR A 127 7.52 -18.34 4.14
C THR A 127 6.01 -18.38 4.39
N GLN A 128 5.59 -18.78 5.59
CA GLN A 128 4.17 -18.81 5.96
C GLN A 128 3.55 -17.40 5.97
N LEU A 129 4.30 -16.38 6.41
CA LEU A 129 3.85 -14.99 6.36
C LEU A 129 3.54 -14.56 4.92
N TRP A 130 4.41 -14.86 3.99
CA TRP A 130 4.21 -14.55 2.58
C TRP A 130 3.07 -15.39 1.95
N ASN A 131 3.03 -16.70 2.21
CA ASN A 131 1.97 -17.58 1.70
C ASN A 131 0.59 -17.15 2.18
N SER A 132 0.47 -16.68 3.43
CA SER A 132 -0.81 -16.18 3.95
C SER A 132 -1.32 -14.95 3.17
N VAL A 133 -0.43 -14.14 2.62
CA VAL A 133 -0.81 -13.01 1.74
C VAL A 133 -1.22 -13.51 0.36
N ILE A 134 -0.50 -14.49 -0.21
CA ILE A 134 -0.85 -15.14 -1.49
C ILE A 134 -2.25 -15.76 -1.40
N ASP A 135 -2.50 -16.51 -0.33
CA ASP A 135 -3.73 -17.28 -0.12
C ASP A 135 -4.87 -16.44 0.46
N ASN A 136 -4.60 -15.17 0.78
CA ASN A 136 -5.53 -14.27 1.48
C ASN A 136 -6.06 -14.86 2.79
N ASP A 137 -5.19 -15.58 3.54
CA ASP A 137 -5.52 -16.22 4.82
C ASP A 137 -5.16 -15.31 6.00
N TYR A 138 -6.15 -14.53 6.45
CA TYR A 138 -6.00 -13.66 7.64
C TYR A 138 -5.66 -14.44 8.90
N ALA A 139 -6.22 -15.64 9.09
CA ALA A 139 -6.01 -16.41 10.31
C ALA A 139 -4.55 -16.91 10.43
N ALA A 140 -3.96 -17.35 9.32
CA ALA A 140 -2.54 -17.71 9.25
C ALA A 140 -1.65 -16.47 9.40
N PHE A 141 -1.98 -15.38 8.70
CA PHE A 141 -1.26 -14.11 8.77
C PHE A 141 -1.21 -13.56 10.20
N SER A 142 -2.35 -13.43 10.86
CA SER A 142 -2.45 -12.79 12.18
C SER A 142 -1.62 -13.48 13.25
N LYS A 143 -1.48 -14.81 13.18
CA LYS A 143 -0.64 -15.59 14.13
C LYS A 143 0.83 -15.17 14.08
N ILE A 144 1.35 -14.86 12.88
CA ILE A 144 2.76 -14.48 12.70
C ILE A 144 2.91 -12.98 12.91
N HIS A 145 2.03 -12.17 12.35
CA HIS A 145 2.06 -10.72 12.44
C HIS A 145 1.95 -10.23 13.89
N THR A 146 1.11 -10.86 14.70
CA THR A 146 1.00 -10.57 16.14
C THR A 146 2.34 -10.72 16.87
N ARG A 147 3.18 -11.67 16.48
CA ARG A 147 4.52 -11.84 17.08
C ARG A 147 5.45 -10.68 16.72
N LEU A 148 5.34 -10.14 15.50
CA LEU A 148 6.12 -8.96 15.09
C LEU A 148 5.69 -7.70 15.84
N LEU A 149 4.39 -7.56 16.13
CA LEU A 149 3.84 -6.39 16.84
C LEU A 149 4.03 -6.45 18.36
N ASN A 150 4.00 -7.64 18.95
CA ASN A 150 4.14 -7.84 20.41
C ASN A 150 5.58 -8.19 20.81
N ALA A 151 6.55 -7.66 20.12
CA ALA A 151 7.95 -7.80 20.48
C ALA A 151 8.20 -7.24 21.89
N PRO A 152 9.15 -7.81 22.65
CA PRO A 152 9.53 -7.28 23.96
C PRO A 152 10.22 -5.91 23.87
N ALA A 153 10.60 -5.49 22.66
CA ALA A 153 11.20 -4.18 22.41
C ALA A 153 10.12 -3.08 22.42
N THR A 154 10.49 -1.92 22.98
CA THR A 154 9.58 -0.75 23.00
C THR A 154 9.31 -0.24 21.58
N LEU A 155 8.04 -0.14 21.22
CA LEU A 155 7.59 0.46 19.96
C LEU A 155 7.97 1.96 19.94
N LYS A 156 8.78 2.36 18.96
CA LYS A 156 9.30 3.73 18.84
C LYS A 156 8.52 4.55 17.82
N HIS A 157 8.36 4.01 16.61
CA HIS A 157 7.81 4.73 15.47
C HIS A 157 6.74 3.91 14.75
N ALA A 158 5.82 4.59 14.08
CA ALA A 158 4.87 3.97 13.17
C ALA A 158 5.49 3.91 11.76
N PRO A 159 5.55 2.73 11.11
CA PRO A 159 5.89 2.65 9.69
C PRO A 159 4.81 3.34 8.86
N MET A 160 5.15 4.49 8.30
CA MET A 160 4.20 5.34 7.57
C MET A 160 4.82 5.83 6.27
N ARG A 161 4.11 5.66 5.16
CA ARG A 161 4.40 6.20 3.84
C ARG A 161 3.24 7.06 3.38
N VAL A 162 3.53 8.26 2.91
CA VAL A 162 2.52 9.15 2.34
C VAL A 162 2.82 9.32 0.86
N TYR A 163 1.88 8.88 0.04
CA TYR A 163 1.93 8.94 -1.40
C TYR A 163 1.25 10.22 -1.87
N ILE A 164 1.97 11.06 -2.58
CA ILE A 164 1.47 12.30 -3.15
C ILE A 164 1.40 12.10 -4.66
N PRO A 165 0.21 11.98 -5.26
CA PRO A 165 0.06 11.91 -6.71
C PRO A 165 0.70 13.15 -7.36
N SER A 166 1.45 12.96 -8.43
CA SER A 166 1.99 14.05 -9.23
C SER A 166 0.94 14.44 -10.27
N THR A 167 0.62 15.73 -10.36
CA THR A 167 -0.13 16.26 -11.51
C THR A 167 0.72 16.07 -12.76
N PRO A 168 0.15 15.62 -13.90
CA PRO A 168 0.87 15.66 -15.16
C PRO A 168 1.38 17.09 -15.40
N PRO A 169 2.59 17.28 -15.91
CA PRO A 169 3.02 18.61 -16.32
C PRO A 169 2.04 19.10 -17.38
N ASP A 170 1.42 20.27 -17.12
CA ASP A 170 0.60 20.94 -18.14
C ASP A 170 1.43 21.05 -19.44
N ALA A 171 0.84 20.61 -20.54
CA ALA A 171 1.45 20.68 -21.87
C ALA A 171 1.51 22.14 -22.37
N GLY A 172 2.19 23.01 -21.65
CA GLY A 172 2.28 24.45 -21.96
C GLY A 172 3.14 25.21 -20.98
N GLY A 173 4.45 25.04 -21.03
CA GLY A 173 5.36 25.87 -20.22
C GLY A 173 6.83 25.59 -20.55
N ASP A 174 7.51 26.59 -21.04
CA ASP A 174 8.89 26.69 -21.48
C ASP A 174 9.88 25.90 -20.60
N SER A 175 10.52 24.91 -21.19
CA SER A 175 11.48 24.04 -20.52
C SER A 175 12.85 24.70 -20.39
N SER A 176 13.21 25.08 -19.17
CA SER A 176 14.59 25.36 -18.80
C SER A 176 15.32 24.05 -18.44
N PRO A 177 16.52 23.78 -18.94
CA PRO A 177 17.17 22.47 -18.82
C PRO A 177 18.00 22.38 -17.53
N SER A 178 17.39 22.03 -16.40
CA SER A 178 18.10 21.48 -15.22
C SER A 178 17.15 21.04 -14.09
N ALA A 179 16.20 20.15 -14.38
CA ALA A 179 15.45 19.45 -13.34
C ALA A 179 15.59 17.93 -13.57
N PRO A 180 15.66 17.10 -12.50
CA PRO A 180 15.61 15.66 -12.67
C PRO A 180 14.29 15.30 -13.37
N ALA A 181 14.36 14.32 -14.29
CA ALA A 181 13.30 13.93 -15.21
C ALA A 181 11.90 14.10 -14.61
N ALA A 182 11.11 14.99 -15.22
CA ALA A 182 9.72 15.25 -14.86
C ALA A 182 8.95 13.92 -14.85
N GLY A 183 8.19 13.69 -13.78
CA GLY A 183 7.46 12.45 -13.59
C GLY A 183 6.54 12.15 -14.76
N GLU A 184 6.64 10.95 -15.29
CA GLU A 184 5.68 10.39 -16.22
C GLU A 184 4.26 10.50 -15.66
N ALA A 185 3.27 10.68 -16.51
CA ALA A 185 1.85 10.71 -16.12
C ALA A 185 1.55 9.51 -15.19
N GLY A 186 0.89 9.76 -14.07
CA GLY A 186 0.63 8.73 -13.03
C GLY A 186 1.79 8.49 -12.07
N SER A 187 2.85 9.31 -12.08
CA SER A 187 3.91 9.26 -11.08
C SER A 187 3.42 9.78 -9.72
N PHE A 188 4.06 9.34 -8.66
CA PHE A 188 3.80 9.83 -7.31
C PHE A 188 5.10 9.98 -6.53
N ARG A 189 5.12 10.93 -5.62
CA ARG A 189 6.20 11.11 -4.66
C ARG A 189 5.86 10.40 -3.36
N ILE A 190 6.83 9.72 -2.77
CA ILE A 190 6.68 9.07 -1.45
C ILE A 190 7.39 9.93 -0.42
N VAL A 191 6.66 10.30 0.63
CA VAL A 191 7.22 10.92 1.84
C VAL A 191 7.25 9.85 2.94
N GLN A 192 8.45 9.58 3.45
CA GLN A 192 8.68 8.62 4.52
C GLN A 192 9.59 9.24 5.57
N SER A 193 9.24 9.08 6.85
CA SER A 193 10.03 9.57 7.96
C SER A 193 9.79 8.71 9.21
N LEU A 194 10.66 8.87 10.20
CA LEU A 194 10.49 8.23 11.51
C LEU A 194 9.45 9.00 12.33
N VAL A 195 8.21 8.52 12.34
CA VAL A 195 7.09 9.15 13.05
C VAL A 195 6.90 8.47 14.40
N PRO A 196 7.20 9.16 15.54
CA PRO A 196 7.01 8.56 16.84
C PRO A 196 5.54 8.23 17.11
N VAL A 197 5.28 7.10 17.76
CA VAL A 197 3.90 6.68 18.13
C VAL A 197 3.36 7.43 19.34
N MET A 198 4.24 8.10 20.10
CA MET A 198 3.90 8.90 21.28
C MET A 198 4.40 10.32 21.11
N THR A 199 3.68 11.27 21.67
CA THR A 199 4.13 12.67 21.84
C THR A 199 5.16 12.76 22.97
N PRO A 200 5.92 13.89 23.09
CA PRO A 200 6.81 14.13 24.23
C PRO A 200 6.11 14.03 25.58
N ASP A 201 4.83 14.40 25.65
CA ASP A 201 3.98 14.29 26.87
C ASP A 201 3.46 12.86 27.14
N ARG A 202 4.00 11.86 26.44
CA ARG A 202 3.61 10.45 26.56
C ARG A 202 2.13 10.15 26.24
N LYS A 203 1.51 10.98 25.40
CA LYS A 203 0.18 10.73 24.83
C LYS A 203 0.30 10.03 23.48
N PRO A 204 -0.69 9.23 23.06
CA PRO A 204 -0.71 8.69 21.71
C PRO A 204 -0.64 9.81 20.65
N LYS A 205 0.26 9.67 19.68
CA LYS A 205 0.37 10.62 18.57
C LYS A 205 -0.75 10.36 17.56
N LEU A 206 -1.47 11.42 17.21
CA LEU A 206 -2.59 11.34 16.27
C LEU A 206 -2.10 11.51 14.82
N LEU A 207 -2.86 10.97 13.86
CA LEU A 207 -2.55 11.07 12.44
C LEU A 207 -2.36 12.52 11.98
N GLY A 208 -3.30 13.40 12.33
CA GLY A 208 -3.23 14.82 11.93
C GLY A 208 -1.99 15.54 12.48
N GLN A 209 -1.53 15.18 13.68
CA GLN A 209 -0.27 15.71 14.23
C GLN A 209 0.94 15.24 13.42
N ALA A 210 0.96 13.96 13.03
CA ALA A 210 2.02 13.40 12.22
C ALA A 210 2.07 14.04 10.82
N LEU A 211 0.92 14.19 10.17
CA LEU A 211 0.81 14.83 8.85
C LEU A 211 1.27 16.28 8.88
N LYS A 212 0.87 17.04 9.91
CA LYS A 212 1.32 18.42 10.11
C LYS A 212 2.83 18.51 10.31
N ASP A 213 3.41 17.63 11.11
CA ASP A 213 4.86 17.62 11.36
C ASP A 213 5.66 17.27 10.09
N LEU A 214 5.13 16.35 9.27
CA LEU A 214 5.80 15.89 8.05
C LEU A 214 5.66 16.90 6.89
N MET A 215 4.48 17.48 6.74
CA MET A 215 4.12 18.30 5.58
C MET A 215 3.26 19.49 6.01
N PRO A 216 3.82 20.46 6.77
CA PRO A 216 3.04 21.57 7.37
C PRO A 216 2.38 22.49 6.33
N THR A 217 2.95 22.60 5.13
CA THR A 217 2.37 23.39 4.04
C THR A 217 1.12 22.75 3.47
N LEU A 218 1.03 21.45 3.45
CA LEU A 218 -0.12 20.71 2.93
C LEU A 218 -1.15 20.41 4.04
N PHE A 219 -0.68 20.21 5.26
CA PHE A 219 -1.49 19.95 6.45
C PHE A 219 -1.24 21.01 7.54
N PRO A 220 -1.77 22.25 7.36
CA PRO A 220 -1.54 23.34 8.32
C PRO A 220 -2.25 23.10 9.66
N SER A 221 -3.35 22.33 9.67
CA SER A 221 -4.09 21.93 10.87
C SER A 221 -3.77 20.48 11.24
N SER A 222 -3.64 20.21 12.55
CA SER A 222 -3.54 18.85 13.07
C SER A 222 -4.90 18.24 13.46
N ARG A 223 -5.98 18.99 13.31
CA ARG A 223 -7.34 18.56 13.69
C ARG A 223 -8.19 18.23 12.47
N ASP A 224 -8.08 19.07 11.43
CA ASP A 224 -8.98 19.03 10.29
C ASP A 224 -8.20 19.05 8.97
N PRO A 225 -8.67 18.32 7.93
CA PRO A 225 -8.11 18.36 6.57
C PRO A 225 -8.52 19.65 5.84
N VAL A 226 -7.71 20.72 6.00
CA VAL A 226 -8.05 22.07 5.46
C VAL A 226 -7.73 22.19 3.98
N LEU A 227 -6.50 21.81 3.57
CA LEU A 227 -6.04 21.90 2.17
C LEU A 227 -5.99 20.54 1.48
N ALA A 228 -5.76 19.49 2.24
CA ALA A 228 -5.69 18.14 1.73
C ALA A 228 -6.21 17.15 2.78
N SER A 229 -6.70 16.03 2.32
CA SER A 229 -7.05 14.85 3.12
C SER A 229 -6.14 13.68 2.77
N VAL A 230 -6.19 12.60 3.54
CA VAL A 230 -5.50 11.36 3.22
C VAL A 230 -6.47 10.20 3.19
N VAL A 231 -6.28 9.33 2.22
CA VAL A 231 -7.04 8.10 2.05
C VAL A 231 -6.20 6.91 2.52
N LEU A 232 -6.84 6.00 3.26
CA LEU A 232 -6.31 4.71 3.63
C LEU A 232 -7.38 3.65 3.36
N HIS A 233 -7.06 2.66 2.56
CA HIS A 233 -8.00 1.58 2.18
C HIS A 233 -9.31 2.06 1.53
N GLY A 234 -9.24 3.13 0.73
CA GLY A 234 -10.39 3.66 -0.02
C GLY A 234 -11.29 4.58 0.79
N VAL A 235 -10.94 4.91 2.03
CA VAL A 235 -11.71 5.83 2.88
C VAL A 235 -10.83 6.95 3.42
N SER A 236 -11.43 8.12 3.66
CA SER A 236 -10.74 9.22 4.31
C SER A 236 -10.32 8.82 5.72
N ALA A 237 -9.04 8.93 6.03
CA ALA A 237 -8.51 8.58 7.35
C ALA A 237 -8.76 9.71 8.36
N PRO A 238 -9.31 9.39 9.56
CA PRO A 238 -9.61 10.39 10.57
C PRO A 238 -8.34 10.95 11.20
N PHE A 239 -8.22 12.29 11.29
CA PHE A 239 -7.04 12.98 11.82
C PHE A 239 -6.85 12.78 13.33
N ASP A 240 -7.89 12.44 14.05
CA ASP A 240 -7.88 12.15 15.49
C ASP A 240 -7.55 10.68 15.80
N ALA A 241 -7.34 9.83 14.78
CA ALA A 241 -6.97 8.44 15.00
C ALA A 241 -5.54 8.30 15.56
N PRO A 242 -5.34 7.52 16.64
CA PRO A 242 -4.02 7.24 17.19
C PRO A 242 -3.20 6.37 16.23
N LEU A 243 -1.99 6.81 15.86
CA LEU A 243 -1.12 6.09 14.91
C LEU A 243 -0.80 4.66 15.37
N GLY A 244 -0.61 4.45 16.67
CA GLY A 244 -0.32 3.12 17.22
C GLY A 244 -1.47 2.13 17.05
N GLU A 245 -2.71 2.61 17.09
CA GLU A 245 -3.91 1.79 16.83
C GLU A 245 -4.07 1.54 15.33
N MET A 246 -3.96 2.59 14.51
CA MET A 246 -4.00 2.44 13.05
C MET A 246 -2.97 1.43 12.55
N MET A 247 -1.75 1.45 13.09
CA MET A 247 -0.71 0.50 12.72
C MET A 247 -1.07 -0.95 13.05
N ARG A 248 -1.82 -1.19 14.14
CA ARG A 248 -2.24 -2.54 14.52
C ARG A 248 -3.43 -3.03 13.71
N GLU A 249 -4.36 -2.12 13.41
CA GLU A 249 -5.67 -2.47 12.85
C GLU A 249 -5.75 -2.28 11.34
N ALA A 250 -4.95 -1.37 10.77
CA ALA A 250 -5.10 -0.92 9.38
C ALA A 250 -3.79 -0.85 8.59
N ALA A 251 -2.67 -1.40 9.08
CA ALA A 251 -1.48 -1.52 8.27
C ALA A 251 -1.68 -2.53 7.13
N TYR A 252 -0.99 -2.31 6.01
CA TYR A 252 -0.84 -3.32 4.96
C TYR A 252 -0.08 -4.54 5.51
N PRO A 253 -0.19 -5.71 4.86
CA PRO A 253 0.45 -6.94 5.37
C PRO A 253 1.97 -6.86 5.52
N ASP A 254 2.63 -5.98 4.78
CA ASP A 254 4.05 -5.67 4.95
C ASP A 254 4.36 -4.78 6.17
N GLY A 255 3.32 -4.35 6.88
CA GLY A 255 3.39 -3.60 8.12
C GLY A 255 3.46 -2.09 7.97
N TRP A 256 3.26 -1.54 6.78
CA TRP A 256 3.24 -0.11 6.51
C TRP A 256 1.82 0.47 6.52
N LEU A 257 1.68 1.67 7.08
CA LEU A 257 0.54 2.54 6.84
C LEU A 257 0.80 3.35 5.57
N CYS A 258 0.08 3.04 4.50
CA CYS A 258 0.27 3.68 3.19
C CYS A 258 -0.90 4.63 2.92
N PHE A 259 -0.71 5.91 3.17
CA PHE A 259 -1.69 6.95 2.93
C PHE A 259 -1.53 7.55 1.54
N VAL A 260 -2.64 7.85 0.88
CA VAL A 260 -2.67 8.60 -0.38
C VAL A 260 -3.25 9.98 -0.14
N VAL A 261 -2.54 11.02 -0.57
CA VAL A 261 -3.01 12.41 -0.46
C VAL A 261 -4.04 12.70 -1.51
N VAL A 262 -5.14 13.34 -1.09
CA VAL A 262 -6.19 13.89 -1.94
C VAL A 262 -6.30 15.39 -1.65
N VAL A 263 -6.16 16.20 -2.69
CA VAL A 263 -6.22 17.68 -2.64
C VAL A 263 -7.55 18.17 -3.18
#